data_5c1ae3c62b3cf6e414423067ce5d038c
#
_entry.id   5c1ae3c62b3cf6e414423067ce5d038c
#
_cell.length_a   1.000
_cell.length_b   1.000
_cell.length_c   1.000
_cell.angle_alpha   90.00
_cell.angle_beta   90.00
_cell.angle_gamma   90.00
#
_symmetry.space_group_name_H-M   'P 1'
#
loop_
_entity.id
_entity.type
_entity.pdbx_description
1 polymer ?
#
loop_
_entity_poly.entity_id
_entity_poly.type
_entity_poly.pdbx_seq_one_letter_code
_entity_poly.pdbx_strand_id
1 'polypeptide(L)'
;MTSPEAPRTALVVGASGITGSAIVSQLLEDGGWRILALSRRAPAAHPQVEHVAADLRDAADLARALGGTGVTHVFFTAWSRQDTEAENIRVNGGMVRDLLAALSAEPVQHVALVTGLKHYLGPFEAYAAGEMPDTPFHEDEDRLDTPNFYYEQEDELFAAAARAGFTWSVHRSHTVIGHAVGNAMNMASTLAVQAALCKRLDRPFVFPGSETQWNGLTDMTDAGLLAEQMLWAATSPAGADEAFNIVNGDVFRWRWMWPRLAAHLGVEPEGFDTEPRPLEQQMAGVEGTWAEVVAEHGLVEADLSRVASWWHTDGDLGRDIEVVTDMSKSRLAGFTGYRRTLDAFTAIFDRLRAERIVP
;
A
#
# COMPACT_ATOMS: atom_id res chain seq x y z
N MET A 1 38.05 11.28 -13.57
CA MET A 1 37.25 10.36 -14.41
C MET A 1 36.54 9.45 -13.44
N THR A 2 35.27 9.70 -13.15
CA THR A 2 34.44 8.81 -12.35
C THR A 2 34.24 7.52 -13.13
N SER A 3 34.59 6.37 -12.55
CA SER A 3 34.23 5.06 -13.13
C SER A 3 32.75 5.06 -13.44
N PRO A 4 32.31 4.49 -14.57
CA PRO A 4 30.88 4.37 -14.80
C PRO A 4 30.27 3.59 -13.64
N GLU A 5 29.28 4.19 -12.99
CA GLU A 5 28.51 3.54 -11.93
C GLU A 5 27.93 2.25 -12.49
N ALA A 6 28.06 1.14 -11.75
CA ALA A 6 27.53 -0.13 -12.20
C ALA A 6 26.01 0.02 -12.45
N PRO A 7 25.46 -0.58 -13.52
CA PRO A 7 24.06 -0.41 -13.85
C PRO A 7 23.18 -0.89 -12.71
N ARG A 8 22.30 0.00 -12.22
CA ARG A 8 21.35 -0.32 -11.15
C ARG A 8 20.18 -1.12 -11.74
N THR A 9 19.94 -2.31 -11.20
CA THR A 9 18.81 -3.16 -11.58
C THR A 9 17.85 -3.27 -10.41
N ALA A 10 16.65 -2.71 -10.55
CA ALA A 10 15.60 -2.75 -9.55
C ALA A 10 14.65 -3.92 -9.82
N LEU A 11 14.41 -4.77 -8.82
CA LEU A 11 13.35 -5.77 -8.81
C LEU A 11 12.16 -5.23 -7.99
N VAL A 12 11.05 -4.94 -8.63
CA VAL A 12 9.81 -4.53 -7.96
C VAL A 12 8.90 -5.73 -7.79
N VAL A 13 8.74 -6.17 -6.55
CA VAL A 13 7.92 -7.34 -6.18
C VAL A 13 6.51 -6.89 -5.86
N GLY A 14 5.52 -7.40 -6.60
CA GLY A 14 4.14 -6.90 -6.51
C GLY A 14 3.89 -5.67 -7.39
N ALA A 15 4.58 -5.55 -8.51
CA ALA A 15 4.58 -4.38 -9.41
C ALA A 15 3.20 -3.96 -9.96
N SER A 16 2.19 -4.83 -9.92
CA SER A 16 0.81 -4.52 -10.34
C SER A 16 -0.08 -4.01 -9.20
N GLY A 17 0.43 -3.98 -7.95
CA GLY A 17 -0.28 -3.46 -6.79
C GLY A 17 -0.15 -1.94 -6.64
N ILE A 18 -0.83 -1.36 -5.64
CA ILE A 18 -0.84 0.08 -5.36
C ILE A 18 0.58 0.61 -5.17
N THR A 19 1.32 0.04 -4.25
CA THR A 19 2.69 0.46 -3.92
C THR A 19 3.67 0.10 -5.04
N GLY A 20 3.60 -1.13 -5.56
CA GLY A 20 4.52 -1.59 -6.59
C GLY A 20 4.42 -0.78 -7.88
N SER A 21 3.22 -0.40 -8.32
CA SER A 21 3.05 0.48 -9.48
C SER A 21 3.59 1.89 -9.25
N ALA A 22 3.46 2.42 -8.03
CA ALA A 22 4.04 3.71 -7.66
C ALA A 22 5.58 3.66 -7.67
N ILE A 23 6.19 2.57 -7.18
CA ILE A 23 7.64 2.38 -7.24
C ILE A 23 8.13 2.28 -8.70
N VAL A 24 7.43 1.55 -9.55
CA VAL A 24 7.76 1.50 -10.99
C VAL A 24 7.75 2.91 -11.59
N SER A 25 6.72 3.72 -11.30
CA SER A 25 6.64 5.11 -11.76
C SER A 25 7.80 5.94 -11.22
N GLN A 26 8.11 5.84 -9.94
CA GLN A 26 9.20 6.58 -9.30
C GLN A 26 10.58 6.21 -9.88
N LEU A 27 10.83 4.94 -10.17
CA LEU A 27 12.08 4.48 -10.81
C LEU A 27 12.21 4.97 -12.25
N LEU A 28 11.10 5.07 -12.98
CA LEU A 28 11.07 5.64 -14.34
C LEU A 28 11.38 7.15 -14.33
N GLU A 29 10.85 7.87 -13.34
CA GLU A 29 11.10 9.31 -13.15
C GLU A 29 12.55 9.60 -12.71
N ASP A 30 13.08 8.82 -11.76
CA ASP A 30 14.48 8.95 -11.30
C ASP A 30 15.48 8.64 -12.42
N GLY A 31 15.16 7.68 -13.28
CA GLY A 31 16.00 7.26 -14.41
C GLY A 31 17.24 6.46 -13.99
N GLY A 32 17.94 5.91 -14.98
CA GLY A 32 19.17 5.14 -14.76
C GLY A 32 18.97 3.75 -14.14
N TRP A 33 17.75 3.24 -14.14
CA TRP A 33 17.38 1.90 -13.65
C TRP A 33 17.01 0.96 -14.80
N ARG A 34 17.49 -0.27 -14.75
CA ARG A 34 16.83 -1.39 -15.39
C ARG A 34 15.75 -1.89 -14.44
N ILE A 35 14.48 -1.91 -14.86
CA ILE A 35 13.35 -2.19 -14.00
C ILE A 35 12.77 -3.56 -14.33
N LEU A 36 12.83 -4.48 -13.38
CA LEU A 36 12.23 -5.81 -13.43
C LEU A 36 10.96 -5.80 -12.58
N ALA A 37 9.81 -6.00 -13.21
CA ALA A 37 8.51 -6.03 -12.56
C ALA A 37 8.08 -7.47 -12.29
N LEU A 38 8.25 -7.96 -11.06
CA LEU A 38 7.85 -9.32 -10.68
C LEU A 38 6.39 -9.36 -10.28
N SER A 39 5.62 -10.13 -11.03
CA SER A 39 4.20 -10.39 -10.74
C SER A 39 3.71 -11.60 -11.53
N ARG A 40 2.63 -12.24 -11.08
CA ARG A 40 1.99 -13.36 -11.79
C ARG A 40 1.35 -12.95 -13.11
N ARG A 41 0.87 -11.72 -13.21
CA ARG A 41 0.27 -11.13 -14.42
C ARG A 41 1.08 -9.92 -14.83
N ALA A 42 1.27 -9.73 -16.13
CA ALA A 42 1.99 -8.58 -16.63
C ALA A 42 1.30 -7.28 -16.14
N PRO A 43 2.07 -6.32 -15.60
CA PRO A 43 1.57 -4.96 -15.39
C PRO A 43 1.27 -4.29 -16.73
N ALA A 44 0.75 -3.06 -16.70
CA ALA A 44 0.60 -2.27 -17.91
C ALA A 44 1.95 -2.19 -18.65
N ALA A 45 1.92 -2.47 -19.95
CA ALA A 45 3.14 -2.52 -20.76
C ALA A 45 3.84 -1.15 -20.79
N HIS A 46 5.13 -1.15 -20.49
CA HIS A 46 5.98 0.03 -20.62
C HIS A 46 7.34 -0.39 -21.24
N PRO A 47 7.87 0.35 -22.23
CA PRO A 47 9.07 -0.08 -22.97
C PRO A 47 10.34 -0.20 -22.12
N GLN A 48 10.40 0.46 -20.96
CA GLN A 48 11.53 0.43 -20.02
C GLN A 48 11.33 -0.53 -18.84
N VAL A 49 10.22 -1.30 -18.81
CA VAL A 49 9.90 -2.22 -17.72
C VAL A 49 9.82 -3.63 -18.25
N GLU A 50 10.68 -4.48 -17.77
CA GLU A 50 10.74 -5.90 -18.10
C GLU A 50 9.85 -6.70 -17.13
N HIS A 51 8.86 -7.42 -17.64
CA HIS A 51 8.02 -8.26 -16.81
C HIS A 51 8.72 -9.59 -16.49
N VAL A 52 8.85 -9.90 -15.21
CA VAL A 52 9.30 -11.18 -14.69
C VAL A 52 8.10 -11.94 -14.15
N ALA A 53 7.62 -12.94 -14.90
CA ALA A 53 6.48 -13.75 -14.49
C ALA A 53 6.94 -14.82 -13.50
N ALA A 54 6.52 -14.73 -12.23
CA ALA A 54 6.77 -15.77 -11.23
C ALA A 54 5.73 -15.71 -10.10
N ASP A 55 5.49 -16.86 -9.46
CA ASP A 55 4.72 -16.94 -8.22
C ASP A 55 5.67 -16.91 -7.01
N LEU A 56 5.51 -15.93 -6.13
CA LEU A 56 6.30 -15.79 -4.88
C LEU A 56 6.19 -17.00 -3.94
N ARG A 57 5.21 -17.87 -4.15
CA ARG A 57 4.98 -19.09 -3.35
C ARG A 57 5.61 -20.34 -3.97
N ASP A 58 6.31 -20.19 -5.08
CA ASP A 58 7.03 -21.27 -5.78
C ASP A 58 8.53 -20.94 -5.86
N ALA A 59 9.30 -21.50 -4.93
CA ALA A 59 10.73 -21.26 -4.84
C ALA A 59 11.50 -21.70 -6.11
N ALA A 60 11.03 -22.76 -6.80
CA ALA A 60 11.67 -23.22 -8.03
C ALA A 60 11.39 -22.27 -9.20
N ASP A 61 10.18 -21.72 -9.25
CA ASP A 61 9.80 -20.69 -10.23
C ASP A 61 10.64 -19.43 -10.03
N LEU A 62 10.78 -18.95 -8.79
CA LEU A 62 11.63 -17.82 -8.44
C LEU A 62 13.09 -18.03 -8.85
N ALA A 63 13.68 -19.16 -8.49
CA ALA A 63 15.07 -19.45 -8.82
C ALA A 63 15.31 -19.46 -10.34
N ARG A 64 14.36 -20.00 -11.11
CA ARG A 64 14.43 -20.01 -12.58
C ARG A 64 14.27 -18.61 -13.17
N ALA A 65 13.35 -17.80 -12.65
CA ALA A 65 13.02 -16.49 -13.20
C ALA A 65 14.04 -15.40 -12.84
N LEU A 66 14.74 -15.53 -11.71
CA LEU A 66 15.62 -14.50 -11.18
C LEU A 66 17.11 -14.79 -11.34
N GLY A 67 17.52 -16.02 -11.66
CA GLY A 67 18.92 -16.38 -11.82
C GLY A 67 19.59 -15.63 -12.99
N GLY A 68 20.71 -14.93 -12.72
CA GLY A 68 21.49 -14.18 -13.71
C GLY A 68 20.85 -12.88 -14.17
N THR A 69 19.87 -12.36 -13.43
CA THR A 69 19.20 -11.08 -13.77
C THR A 69 20.02 -9.85 -13.43
N GLY A 70 21.03 -9.96 -12.57
CA GLY A 70 21.87 -8.84 -12.12
C GLY A 70 21.12 -7.88 -11.17
N VAL A 71 20.14 -8.36 -10.41
CA VAL A 71 19.39 -7.55 -9.44
C VAL A 71 20.32 -6.97 -8.38
N THR A 72 20.27 -5.65 -8.23
CA THR A 72 21.04 -4.91 -7.23
C THR A 72 20.16 -4.33 -6.10
N HIS A 73 18.91 -3.99 -6.40
CA HIS A 73 17.97 -3.42 -5.45
C HIS A 73 16.62 -4.13 -5.54
N VAL A 74 16.04 -4.45 -4.39
CA VAL A 74 14.74 -5.10 -4.29
C VAL A 74 13.76 -4.19 -3.57
N PHE A 75 12.58 -3.99 -4.16
CA PHE A 75 11.45 -3.27 -3.56
C PHE A 75 10.32 -4.26 -3.34
N PHE A 76 10.18 -4.76 -2.11
CA PHE A 76 9.23 -5.80 -1.77
C PHE A 76 7.93 -5.19 -1.24
N THR A 77 6.85 -5.28 -2.03
CA THR A 77 5.54 -4.67 -1.73
C THR A 77 4.39 -5.67 -1.74
N ALA A 78 4.69 -6.95 -1.90
CA ALA A 78 3.67 -7.98 -2.02
C ALA A 78 3.32 -8.59 -0.66
N TRP A 79 2.04 -8.88 -0.47
CA TRP A 79 1.56 -9.72 0.61
C TRP A 79 0.34 -10.54 0.17
N SER A 80 0.03 -11.59 0.88
CA SER A 80 -1.10 -12.47 0.60
C SER A 80 -1.90 -12.69 1.87
N ARG A 81 -3.15 -12.21 1.88
CA ARG A 81 -4.06 -12.43 3.01
C ARG A 81 -4.41 -13.91 3.11
N GLN A 82 -4.38 -14.44 4.31
CA GLN A 82 -4.82 -15.77 4.68
C GLN A 82 -5.92 -15.69 5.75
N ASP A 83 -6.56 -16.81 6.05
CA ASP A 83 -7.68 -16.86 6.98
C ASP A 83 -7.26 -16.76 8.46
N THR A 84 -6.01 -17.09 8.78
CA THR A 84 -5.45 -17.01 10.13
C THR A 84 -4.10 -16.32 10.13
N GLU A 85 -3.71 -15.74 11.30
CA GLU A 85 -2.40 -15.11 11.43
C GLU A 85 -1.25 -16.12 11.31
N ALA A 86 -1.41 -17.33 11.79
CA ALA A 86 -0.42 -18.40 11.62
C ALA A 86 -0.15 -18.70 10.14
N GLU A 87 -1.19 -18.74 9.31
CA GLU A 87 -1.05 -18.90 7.86
C GLU A 87 -0.47 -17.65 7.21
N ASN A 88 -0.85 -16.44 7.65
CA ASN A 88 -0.24 -15.19 7.20
C ASN A 88 1.27 -15.19 7.44
N ILE A 89 1.72 -15.59 8.63
CA ILE A 89 3.13 -15.73 9.01
C ILE A 89 3.83 -16.70 8.07
N ARG A 90 3.29 -17.91 7.94
CA ARG A 90 3.89 -18.96 7.11
C ARG A 90 4.02 -18.55 5.64
N VAL A 91 2.96 -17.98 5.07
CA VAL A 91 2.92 -17.64 3.64
C VAL A 91 3.76 -16.39 3.35
N ASN A 92 3.56 -15.32 4.12
CA ASN A 92 4.23 -14.05 3.83
C ASN A 92 5.72 -14.06 4.22
N GLY A 93 6.09 -14.69 5.34
CA GLY A 93 7.49 -14.95 5.68
C GLY A 93 8.17 -15.83 4.62
N GLY A 94 7.48 -16.91 4.20
CA GLY A 94 7.96 -17.79 3.14
C GLY A 94 8.23 -17.05 1.82
N MET A 95 7.38 -16.12 1.42
CA MET A 95 7.59 -15.33 0.19
C MET A 95 8.87 -14.48 0.26
N VAL A 96 9.17 -13.86 1.40
CA VAL A 96 10.41 -13.07 1.58
C VAL A 96 11.62 -14.01 1.57
N ARG A 97 11.60 -15.08 2.36
CA ARG A 97 12.67 -16.06 2.44
C ARG A 97 13.00 -16.65 1.07
N ASP A 98 12.01 -17.14 0.35
CA ASP A 98 12.20 -17.87 -0.90
C ASP A 98 12.69 -16.92 -2.04
N LEU A 99 12.20 -15.66 -2.06
CA LEU A 99 12.70 -14.62 -2.95
C LEU A 99 14.19 -14.32 -2.67
N LEU A 100 14.56 -14.05 -1.42
CA LEU A 100 15.94 -13.71 -1.05
C LEU A 100 16.89 -14.91 -1.26
N ALA A 101 16.40 -16.14 -1.09
CA ALA A 101 17.17 -17.33 -1.44
C ALA A 101 17.40 -17.43 -2.96
N ALA A 102 16.41 -17.15 -3.80
CA ALA A 102 16.55 -17.13 -5.26
C ALA A 102 17.52 -16.05 -5.74
N LEU A 103 17.69 -14.96 -5.00
CA LEU A 103 18.62 -13.87 -5.30
C LEU A 103 20.02 -14.05 -4.67
N SER A 104 20.30 -15.16 -4.01
CA SER A 104 21.54 -15.36 -3.26
C SER A 104 22.83 -15.30 -4.10
N ALA A 105 22.75 -15.54 -5.40
CA ALA A 105 23.87 -15.41 -6.35
C ALA A 105 23.91 -14.06 -7.08
N GLU A 106 22.92 -13.20 -6.86
CA GLU A 106 22.83 -11.88 -7.50
C GLU A 106 23.54 -10.80 -6.66
N PRO A 107 24.02 -9.71 -7.29
CA PRO A 107 24.78 -8.66 -6.60
C PRO A 107 23.88 -7.69 -5.82
N VAL A 108 23.00 -8.22 -4.97
CA VAL A 108 22.04 -7.42 -4.18
C VAL A 108 22.80 -6.48 -3.25
N GLN A 109 22.46 -5.21 -3.27
CA GLN A 109 23.04 -4.14 -2.46
C GLN A 109 22.06 -3.65 -1.39
N HIS A 110 20.75 -3.59 -1.72
CA HIS A 110 19.72 -3.13 -0.82
C HIS A 110 18.38 -3.83 -1.04
N VAL A 111 17.66 -4.07 0.05
CA VAL A 111 16.28 -4.59 0.03
C VAL A 111 15.37 -3.67 0.85
N ALA A 112 14.41 -3.03 0.21
CA ALA A 112 13.38 -2.22 0.84
C ALA A 112 12.09 -3.05 0.99
N LEU A 113 11.61 -3.22 2.22
CA LEU A 113 10.42 -4.00 2.57
C LEU A 113 9.29 -3.07 3.05
N VAL A 114 8.11 -3.19 2.45
CA VAL A 114 6.89 -2.53 2.96
C VAL A 114 6.23 -3.39 4.00
N THR A 115 6.02 -2.82 5.16
CA THR A 115 5.17 -3.34 6.23
C THR A 115 4.10 -2.29 6.59
N GLY A 116 3.60 -2.29 7.81
CA GLY A 116 2.60 -1.29 8.20
C GLY A 116 2.36 -1.23 9.70
N LEU A 117 1.36 -0.46 10.09
CA LEU A 117 1.04 -0.18 11.49
C LEU A 117 0.62 -1.39 12.33
N LYS A 118 0.44 -2.57 11.73
CA LYS A 118 0.33 -3.82 12.51
C LYS A 118 1.56 -4.08 13.38
N HIS A 119 2.68 -3.41 13.09
CA HIS A 119 3.84 -3.44 13.98
C HIS A 119 3.48 -2.95 15.38
N TYR A 120 2.63 -1.93 15.48
CA TYR A 120 2.19 -1.28 16.72
C TYR A 120 0.83 -1.80 17.21
N LEU A 121 -0.04 -2.19 16.28
CA LEU A 121 -1.45 -2.54 16.55
C LEU A 121 -1.66 -4.06 16.70
N GLY A 122 -0.69 -4.88 16.31
CA GLY A 122 -0.85 -6.33 16.24
C GLY A 122 -1.66 -6.81 15.03
N PRO A 123 -2.00 -8.10 14.97
CA PRO A 123 -2.86 -8.69 13.95
C PRO A 123 -4.29 -8.15 14.03
N PHE A 124 -5.10 -8.40 12.99
CA PHE A 124 -6.49 -7.89 12.93
C PHE A 124 -7.35 -8.32 14.13
N GLU A 125 -7.12 -9.51 14.66
CA GLU A 125 -7.81 -10.04 15.83
C GLU A 125 -7.50 -9.26 17.12
N ALA A 126 -6.31 -8.64 17.19
CA ALA A 126 -5.90 -7.85 18.35
C ALA A 126 -6.63 -6.48 18.41
N TYR A 127 -7.08 -5.93 17.28
CA TYR A 127 -7.82 -4.66 17.25
C TYR A 127 -9.13 -4.72 18.03
N ALA A 128 -9.71 -5.92 18.20
CA ALA A 128 -10.98 -6.12 18.89
C ALA A 128 -10.84 -6.52 20.36
N ALA A 129 -9.63 -6.81 20.87
CA ALA A 129 -9.43 -7.52 22.12
C ALA A 129 -8.47 -6.85 23.13
N GLY A 130 -7.77 -5.77 22.77
CA GLY A 130 -6.65 -5.24 23.55
C GLY A 130 -6.82 -3.82 24.09
N GLU A 131 -5.93 -3.44 24.98
CA GLU A 131 -5.68 -2.05 25.31
C GLU A 131 -5.17 -1.34 24.04
N MET A 132 -5.74 -0.18 23.73
CA MET A 132 -5.32 0.62 22.60
C MET A 132 -3.94 1.22 22.89
N PRO A 133 -2.97 1.08 21.97
CA PRO A 133 -1.68 1.73 22.14
C PRO A 133 -1.83 3.25 22.08
N ASP A 134 -0.98 3.95 22.81
CA ASP A 134 -0.89 5.41 22.72
C ASP A 134 -0.42 5.84 21.33
N THR A 135 -0.85 7.02 20.88
CA THR A 135 -0.38 7.66 19.65
C THR A 135 0.26 9.01 19.97
N PRO A 136 1.19 9.51 19.13
CA PRO A 136 1.62 8.96 17.83
C PRO A 136 2.54 7.74 17.97
N PHE A 137 2.50 6.83 16.98
CA PHE A 137 3.41 5.69 16.91
C PHE A 137 4.84 6.12 16.57
N HIS A 138 5.82 5.57 17.27
CA HIS A 138 7.25 5.85 17.10
C HIS A 138 8.03 4.61 16.69
N GLU A 139 9.09 4.76 15.88
CA GLU A 139 9.88 3.65 15.38
C GLU A 139 10.73 2.95 16.45
N ASP A 140 10.94 3.57 17.60
CA ASP A 140 11.65 3.02 18.76
C ASP A 140 10.77 2.21 19.72
N GLU A 141 9.48 2.07 19.41
CA GLU A 141 8.59 1.16 20.13
C GLU A 141 8.94 -0.29 19.87
N ASP A 142 8.97 -1.09 20.93
CA ASP A 142 9.23 -2.52 20.88
C ASP A 142 8.13 -3.27 20.09
N ARG A 143 8.49 -4.42 19.56
CA ARG A 143 7.52 -5.35 19.01
C ARG A 143 6.56 -5.87 20.08
N LEU A 144 5.30 -6.00 19.75
CA LEU A 144 4.30 -6.61 20.64
C LEU A 144 4.62 -8.10 20.87
N ASP A 145 4.30 -8.60 22.08
CA ASP A 145 4.40 -10.03 22.40
C ASP A 145 3.20 -10.81 21.80
N THR A 146 3.04 -10.69 20.49
CA THR A 146 2.00 -11.39 19.72
C THR A 146 2.55 -11.86 18.38
N PRO A 147 2.14 -13.02 17.85
CA PRO A 147 2.47 -13.44 16.50
C PRO A 147 2.02 -12.39 15.47
N ASN A 148 2.92 -12.03 14.54
CA ASN A 148 2.65 -11.00 13.53
C ASN A 148 3.45 -11.31 12.27
N PHE A 149 2.78 -11.41 11.12
CA PHE A 149 3.46 -11.77 9.88
C PHE A 149 4.46 -10.69 9.39
N TYR A 150 4.31 -9.42 9.79
CA TYR A 150 5.32 -8.40 9.49
C TYR A 150 6.63 -8.68 10.24
N TYR A 151 6.55 -9.16 11.48
CA TYR A 151 7.75 -9.53 12.24
C TYR A 151 8.49 -10.68 11.58
N GLU A 152 7.76 -11.69 11.08
CA GLU A 152 8.37 -12.80 10.34
C GLU A 152 9.03 -12.33 9.03
N GLN A 153 8.38 -11.42 8.28
CA GLN A 153 8.99 -10.85 7.07
C GLN A 153 10.26 -10.05 7.38
N GLU A 154 10.26 -9.25 8.45
CA GLU A 154 11.42 -8.52 8.92
C GLU A 154 12.55 -9.49 9.36
N ASP A 155 12.24 -10.55 10.11
CA ASP A 155 13.21 -11.53 10.59
C ASP A 155 13.88 -12.30 9.44
N GLU A 156 13.12 -12.70 8.42
CA GLU A 156 13.67 -13.32 7.21
C GLU A 156 14.57 -12.34 6.42
N LEU A 157 14.17 -11.07 6.34
CA LEU A 157 14.98 -10.03 5.72
C LEU A 157 16.29 -9.81 6.47
N PHE A 158 16.24 -9.62 7.78
CA PHE A 158 17.41 -9.35 8.63
C PHE A 158 18.39 -10.53 8.62
N ALA A 159 17.86 -11.75 8.70
CA ALA A 159 18.69 -12.95 8.62
C ALA A 159 19.36 -13.10 7.24
N ALA A 160 18.69 -12.77 6.16
CA ALA A 160 19.28 -12.78 4.83
C ALA A 160 20.34 -11.69 4.66
N ALA A 161 20.10 -10.47 5.11
CA ALA A 161 21.04 -9.37 5.07
C ALA A 161 22.32 -9.69 5.86
N ALA A 162 22.19 -10.24 7.06
CA ALA A 162 23.35 -10.65 7.89
C ALA A 162 24.19 -11.73 7.21
N ARG A 163 23.59 -12.62 6.40
CA ARG A 163 24.34 -13.65 5.67
C ARG A 163 25.00 -13.15 4.39
N ALA A 164 24.31 -12.28 3.65
CA ALA A 164 24.73 -11.87 2.30
C ALA A 164 25.45 -10.52 2.26
N GLY A 165 25.32 -9.68 3.30
CA GLY A 165 26.03 -8.40 3.43
C GLY A 165 25.38 -7.24 2.66
N PHE A 166 24.13 -7.35 2.23
CA PHE A 166 23.36 -6.23 1.68
C PHE A 166 22.72 -5.41 2.81
N THR A 167 22.42 -4.14 2.55
CA THR A 167 21.68 -3.28 3.47
C THR A 167 20.16 -3.43 3.28
N TRP A 168 19.39 -3.03 4.28
CA TRP A 168 17.93 -3.12 4.20
C TRP A 168 17.25 -1.83 4.68
N SER A 169 15.98 -1.66 4.31
CA SER A 169 15.08 -0.70 4.93
C SER A 169 13.67 -1.29 5.08
N VAL A 170 13.00 -0.95 6.18
CA VAL A 170 11.60 -1.32 6.43
C VAL A 170 10.74 -0.06 6.47
N HIS A 171 9.62 -0.09 5.74
CA HIS A 171 8.72 1.06 5.60
C HIS A 171 7.35 0.70 6.20
N ARG A 172 7.07 1.26 7.39
CA ARG A 172 5.83 1.01 8.15
C ARG A 172 4.77 2.02 7.77
N SER A 173 3.93 1.64 6.79
CA SER A 173 2.88 2.52 6.27
C SER A 173 1.57 2.39 7.03
N HIS A 174 0.80 3.47 7.11
CA HIS A 174 -0.63 3.42 7.43
C HIS A 174 -1.43 3.04 6.18
N THR A 175 -2.77 3.11 6.22
CA THR A 175 -3.64 2.83 5.07
C THR A 175 -3.12 3.50 3.80
N VAL A 176 -2.68 2.67 2.84
CA VAL A 176 -2.08 3.15 1.60
C VAL A 176 -3.16 3.47 0.59
N ILE A 177 -3.16 4.71 0.09
CA ILE A 177 -3.99 5.13 -1.04
C ILE A 177 -3.12 5.35 -2.28
N GLY A 178 -3.63 4.97 -3.43
CA GLY A 178 -2.89 5.12 -4.69
C GLY A 178 -3.67 4.54 -5.86
N HIS A 179 -3.07 4.59 -7.03
CA HIS A 179 -3.68 4.08 -8.24
C HIS A 179 -3.31 2.61 -8.47
N ALA A 180 -4.32 1.75 -8.54
CA ALA A 180 -4.19 0.38 -9.05
C ALA A 180 -5.56 -0.16 -9.45
N VAL A 181 -5.62 -0.90 -10.56
CA VAL A 181 -6.82 -1.62 -10.99
C VAL A 181 -6.63 -3.12 -10.74
N GLY A 182 -7.64 -3.75 -10.15
CA GLY A 182 -7.57 -5.17 -9.77
C GLY A 182 -6.88 -5.42 -8.43
N ASN A 183 -6.55 -4.36 -7.68
CA ASN A 183 -6.25 -4.40 -6.26
C ASN A 183 -7.39 -3.70 -5.50
N ALA A 184 -8.38 -4.47 -5.11
CA ALA A 184 -9.59 -3.94 -4.49
C ALA A 184 -9.37 -3.38 -3.08
N MET A 185 -8.31 -3.78 -2.37
CA MET A 185 -7.95 -3.21 -1.07
C MET A 185 -7.35 -1.80 -1.25
N ASN A 186 -8.17 -0.88 -1.76
CA ASN A 186 -7.83 0.51 -2.05
C ASN A 186 -9.01 1.40 -1.67
N MET A 187 -8.88 2.10 -0.55
CA MET A 187 -9.93 2.99 -0.06
C MET A 187 -10.29 4.07 -1.08
N ALA A 188 -9.31 4.66 -1.77
CA ALA A 188 -9.59 5.73 -2.71
C ALA A 188 -10.47 5.26 -3.88
N SER A 189 -10.16 4.12 -4.50
CA SER A 189 -11.03 3.57 -5.57
C SER A 189 -12.39 3.15 -5.03
N THR A 190 -12.45 2.55 -3.83
CA THR A 190 -13.71 2.16 -3.19
C THR A 190 -14.63 3.36 -2.96
N LEU A 191 -14.10 4.48 -2.44
CA LEU A 191 -14.88 5.71 -2.22
C LEU A 191 -15.32 6.35 -3.55
N ALA A 192 -14.50 6.33 -4.60
CA ALA A 192 -14.89 6.82 -5.92
C ALA A 192 -16.04 6.00 -6.53
N VAL A 193 -16.01 4.67 -6.38
CA VAL A 193 -17.09 3.78 -6.81
C VAL A 193 -18.36 3.99 -5.98
N GLN A 194 -18.23 4.13 -4.63
CA GLN A 194 -19.36 4.47 -3.76
C GLN A 194 -20.05 5.76 -4.24
N ALA A 195 -19.28 6.80 -4.54
CA ALA A 195 -19.84 8.06 -5.02
C ALA A 195 -20.56 7.92 -6.37
N ALA A 196 -20.00 7.15 -7.30
CA ALA A 196 -20.64 6.87 -8.60
C ALA A 196 -21.99 6.15 -8.42
N LEU A 197 -22.03 5.16 -7.53
CA LEU A 197 -23.26 4.44 -7.18
C LEU A 197 -24.27 5.34 -6.46
N CYS A 198 -23.83 6.19 -5.54
CA CYS A 198 -24.70 7.16 -4.87
C CYS A 198 -25.36 8.11 -5.85
N LYS A 199 -24.62 8.65 -6.84
CA LYS A 199 -25.17 9.47 -7.92
C LYS A 199 -26.24 8.73 -8.73
N ARG A 200 -25.92 7.50 -9.14
CA ARG A 200 -26.84 6.69 -9.96
C ARG A 200 -28.14 6.35 -9.23
N LEU A 201 -28.07 6.18 -7.91
CA LEU A 201 -29.19 5.82 -7.04
C LEU A 201 -29.90 7.02 -6.40
N ASP A 202 -29.46 8.25 -6.69
CA ASP A 202 -29.99 9.51 -6.11
C ASP A 202 -30.03 9.46 -4.56
N ARG A 203 -28.91 9.07 -3.95
CA ARG A 203 -28.78 8.98 -2.49
C ARG A 203 -27.49 9.62 -2.00
N PRO A 204 -27.42 10.08 -0.73
CA PRO A 204 -26.25 10.75 -0.19
C PRO A 204 -25.02 9.80 -0.10
N PHE A 205 -23.85 10.41 -0.11
CA PHE A 205 -22.55 9.80 0.15
C PHE A 205 -22.33 9.73 1.66
N VAL A 206 -22.75 8.61 2.24
CA VAL A 206 -22.81 8.41 3.69
C VAL A 206 -21.48 7.92 4.23
N PHE A 207 -20.95 8.56 5.30
CA PHE A 207 -19.75 8.09 6.00
C PHE A 207 -20.02 6.74 6.67
N PRO A 208 -19.21 5.70 6.40
CA PRO A 208 -19.54 4.36 6.88
C PRO A 208 -18.99 4.01 8.26
N GLY A 209 -18.02 4.80 8.74
CA GLY A 209 -17.14 4.44 9.85
C GLY A 209 -17.67 4.74 11.25
N SER A 210 -16.79 4.55 12.23
CA SER A 210 -17.07 4.76 13.65
C SER A 210 -17.10 6.25 14.02
N GLU A 211 -17.67 6.55 15.22
CA GLU A 211 -17.62 7.89 15.81
C GLU A 211 -16.18 8.33 16.08
N THR A 212 -15.34 7.41 16.52
CA THR A 212 -13.91 7.68 16.78
C THR A 212 -13.18 8.09 15.50
N GLN A 213 -13.37 7.38 14.39
CA GLN A 213 -12.78 7.77 13.10
C GLN A 213 -13.35 9.10 12.59
N TRP A 214 -14.63 9.37 12.79
CA TRP A 214 -15.25 10.65 12.40
C TRP A 214 -14.66 11.84 13.15
N ASN A 215 -14.50 11.70 14.46
CA ASN A 215 -14.09 12.78 15.36
C ASN A 215 -12.59 12.78 15.72
N GLY A 216 -11.92 11.63 15.67
CA GLY A 216 -10.51 11.45 16.01
C GLY A 216 -9.56 11.97 14.93
N LEU A 217 -8.29 12.08 15.29
CA LEU A 217 -7.22 12.37 14.34
C LEU A 217 -6.78 11.09 13.63
N THR A 218 -6.44 11.23 12.37
CA THR A 218 -5.83 10.16 11.58
C THR A 218 -4.89 10.73 10.53
N ASP A 219 -4.03 9.88 10.00
CA ASP A 219 -3.18 10.14 8.85
C ASP A 219 -3.38 9.05 7.78
N MET A 220 -2.70 9.15 6.67
CA MET A 220 -2.71 8.15 5.59
C MET A 220 -1.40 8.17 4.83
N THR A 221 -1.17 7.15 4.01
CA THR A 221 0.02 7.04 3.18
C THR A 221 -0.35 7.12 1.69
N ASP A 222 0.17 8.10 0.98
CA ASP A 222 0.17 8.14 -0.48
C ASP A 222 1.21 7.15 -1.03
N ALA A 223 0.83 6.31 -1.98
CA ALA A 223 1.72 5.30 -2.54
C ALA A 223 2.93 5.90 -3.27
N GLY A 224 2.78 7.08 -3.87
CA GLY A 224 3.90 7.82 -4.49
C GLY A 224 4.90 8.30 -3.45
N LEU A 225 4.42 8.84 -2.33
CA LEU A 225 5.30 9.26 -1.24
C LEU A 225 6.01 8.07 -0.58
N LEU A 226 5.33 6.94 -0.40
CA LEU A 226 5.95 5.69 0.04
C LEU A 226 7.05 5.24 -0.93
N ALA A 227 6.78 5.30 -2.24
CA ALA A 227 7.78 4.97 -3.26
C ALA A 227 9.00 5.90 -3.22
N GLU A 228 8.80 7.21 -3.02
CA GLU A 228 9.88 8.19 -2.83
C GLU A 228 10.74 7.85 -1.60
N GLN A 229 10.12 7.49 -0.45
CA GLN A 229 10.87 7.11 0.75
C GLN A 229 11.65 5.81 0.55
N MET A 230 11.06 4.81 -0.10
CA MET A 230 11.73 3.55 -0.39
C MET A 230 12.95 3.76 -1.31
N LEU A 231 12.80 4.56 -2.36
CA LEU A 231 13.90 4.88 -3.26
C LEU A 231 14.99 5.69 -2.56
N TRP A 232 14.60 6.69 -1.76
CA TRP A 232 15.53 7.47 -0.94
C TRP A 232 16.33 6.56 0.03
N ALA A 233 15.67 5.66 0.74
CA ALA A 233 16.33 4.75 1.67
C ALA A 233 17.28 3.77 0.94
N ALA A 234 16.87 3.27 -0.23
CA ALA A 234 17.67 2.35 -1.03
C ALA A 234 18.91 3.00 -1.67
N THR A 235 18.95 4.33 -1.76
CA THR A 235 20.04 5.08 -2.42
C THR A 235 20.80 6.03 -1.51
N SER A 236 20.37 6.15 -0.24
CA SER A 236 20.99 7.01 0.78
C SER A 236 21.65 6.17 1.87
N PRO A 237 22.88 6.49 2.29
CA PRO A 237 23.48 5.84 3.45
C PRO A 237 22.66 5.98 4.74
N ALA A 238 21.83 7.02 4.86
CA ALA A 238 20.96 7.25 6.02
C ALA A 238 19.75 6.31 6.08
N GLY A 239 19.47 5.60 4.98
CA GLY A 239 18.40 4.60 4.92
C GLY A 239 18.86 3.16 5.19
N ALA A 240 20.19 2.96 5.31
CA ALA A 240 20.77 1.62 5.44
C ALA A 240 20.53 1.04 6.84
N ASP A 241 19.96 -0.16 6.89
CA ASP A 241 19.70 -0.95 8.10
C ASP A 241 18.75 -0.24 9.10
N GLU A 242 17.73 0.44 8.54
CA GLU A 242 16.79 1.26 9.29
C GLU A 242 15.32 0.91 8.99
N ALA A 243 14.48 1.05 10.02
CA ALA A 243 13.03 1.03 9.87
C ALA A 243 12.47 2.46 10.00
N PHE A 244 11.55 2.82 9.12
CA PHE A 244 10.91 4.14 9.09
C PHE A 244 9.39 4.03 9.02
N ASN A 245 8.72 4.86 9.78
CA ASN A 245 7.33 5.17 9.54
C ASN A 245 7.16 5.98 8.25
N ILE A 246 6.03 5.82 7.58
CA ILE A 246 5.68 6.61 6.40
C ILE A 246 4.19 6.92 6.33
N VAL A 247 3.88 8.19 6.43
CA VAL A 247 2.56 8.78 6.20
C VAL A 247 2.72 10.12 5.47
N ASN A 248 1.64 10.69 4.98
CA ASN A 248 1.65 11.91 4.16
C ASN A 248 2.25 13.14 4.85
N GLY A 249 2.19 13.17 6.19
CA GLY A 249 2.77 14.24 7.00
C GLY A 249 1.78 15.31 7.40
N ASP A 250 0.52 15.27 6.92
CA ASP A 250 -0.62 15.97 7.50
C ASP A 250 -1.46 15.00 8.35
N VAL A 251 -2.26 15.56 9.24
CA VAL A 251 -3.27 14.84 10.03
C VAL A 251 -4.63 15.51 9.80
N PHE A 252 -5.68 14.72 9.84
CA PHE A 252 -7.03 15.22 9.60
C PHE A 252 -8.07 14.48 10.44
N ARG A 253 -9.30 14.97 10.40
CA ARG A 253 -10.51 14.29 10.93
C ARG A 253 -11.42 13.98 9.75
N TRP A 254 -12.06 12.81 9.74
CA TRP A 254 -12.97 12.45 8.65
C TRP A 254 -14.12 13.44 8.51
N ARG A 255 -14.64 14.02 9.60
CA ARG A 255 -15.66 15.09 9.54
C ARG A 255 -15.22 16.34 8.78
N TRP A 256 -13.89 16.58 8.66
CA TRP A 256 -13.34 17.64 7.83
C TRP A 256 -13.08 17.17 6.39
N MET A 257 -12.61 15.94 6.24
CA MET A 257 -12.22 15.36 4.96
C MET A 257 -13.44 14.99 4.12
N TRP A 258 -14.44 14.32 4.71
CA TRP A 258 -15.58 13.73 4.03
C TRP A 258 -16.35 14.69 3.10
N PRO A 259 -16.78 15.89 3.57
CA PRO A 259 -17.49 16.85 2.72
C PRO A 259 -16.62 17.39 1.59
N ARG A 260 -15.28 17.37 1.73
CA ARG A 260 -14.35 17.81 0.67
C ARG A 260 -14.19 16.76 -0.42
N LEU A 261 -14.11 15.50 -0.04
CA LEU A 261 -14.12 14.40 -1.00
C LEU A 261 -15.46 14.36 -1.75
N ALA A 262 -16.56 14.48 -1.04
CA ALA A 262 -17.91 14.55 -1.62
C ALA A 262 -18.05 15.69 -2.63
N ALA A 263 -17.57 16.88 -2.29
CA ALA A 263 -17.57 18.05 -3.19
C ALA A 263 -16.76 17.79 -4.48
N HIS A 264 -15.57 17.17 -4.37
CA HIS A 264 -14.75 16.82 -5.53
C HIS A 264 -15.39 15.72 -6.39
N LEU A 265 -16.02 14.74 -5.74
CA LEU A 265 -16.75 13.67 -6.40
C LEU A 265 -18.11 14.14 -6.93
N GLY A 266 -18.62 15.29 -6.52
CA GLY A 266 -19.90 15.88 -6.93
C GLY A 266 -21.11 15.11 -6.40
N VAL A 267 -21.08 14.73 -5.13
CA VAL A 267 -22.14 14.03 -4.40
C VAL A 267 -22.49 14.78 -3.11
N GLU A 268 -23.70 14.58 -2.60
CA GLU A 268 -24.13 15.21 -1.33
C GLU A 268 -23.57 14.40 -0.14
N PRO A 269 -22.77 14.99 0.77
CA PRO A 269 -22.21 14.28 1.90
C PRO A 269 -23.22 14.08 3.03
N GLU A 270 -23.19 12.90 3.64
CA GLU A 270 -23.82 12.65 4.92
C GLU A 270 -22.79 12.09 5.91
N GLY A 271 -22.64 12.73 7.06
CA GLY A 271 -21.66 12.39 8.08
C GLY A 271 -22.07 11.21 8.97
N PHE A 272 -21.23 10.96 9.99
CA PHE A 272 -21.61 10.08 11.11
C PHE A 272 -22.78 10.70 11.86
N ASP A 273 -23.76 9.88 12.20
CA ASP A 273 -24.93 10.29 12.98
C ASP A 273 -24.88 9.65 14.38
N THR A 274 -25.46 8.48 14.57
CA THR A 274 -25.56 7.82 15.89
C THR A 274 -24.90 6.46 15.93
N GLU A 275 -24.75 5.82 14.77
CA GLU A 275 -24.15 4.48 14.64
C GLU A 275 -23.40 4.36 13.32
N PRO A 276 -22.39 3.46 13.22
CA PRO A 276 -21.73 3.14 11.97
C PRO A 276 -22.71 2.59 10.94
N ARG A 277 -22.51 2.97 9.69
CA ARG A 277 -23.28 2.47 8.53
C ARG A 277 -22.32 1.83 7.50
N PRO A 278 -21.88 0.58 7.74
CA PRO A 278 -20.85 -0.06 6.92
C PRO A 278 -21.20 -0.11 5.44
N LEU A 279 -20.19 0.04 4.58
CA LEU A 279 -20.35 -0.03 3.12
C LEU A 279 -20.89 -1.38 2.66
N GLU A 280 -20.54 -2.48 3.32
CA GLU A 280 -21.10 -3.80 3.01
C GLU A 280 -22.64 -3.81 3.09
N GLN A 281 -23.21 -3.03 4.02
CA GLN A 281 -24.67 -2.88 4.13
C GLN A 281 -25.21 -1.84 3.13
N GLN A 282 -24.56 -0.68 3.02
CA GLN A 282 -24.98 0.41 2.13
C GLN A 282 -24.98 -0.03 0.65
N MET A 283 -24.01 -0.87 0.28
CA MET A 283 -23.74 -1.30 -1.11
C MET A 283 -24.20 -2.75 -1.38
N ALA A 284 -25.04 -3.32 -0.54
CA ALA A 284 -25.59 -4.64 -0.78
C ALA A 284 -26.44 -4.67 -2.08
N GLY A 285 -26.14 -5.58 -2.99
CA GLY A 285 -26.90 -5.82 -4.23
C GLY A 285 -26.72 -4.75 -5.32
N VAL A 286 -25.64 -3.98 -5.31
CA VAL A 286 -25.37 -2.89 -6.28
C VAL A 286 -24.69 -3.35 -7.58
N GLU A 287 -24.40 -4.65 -7.75
CA GLU A 287 -23.69 -5.17 -8.92
C GLU A 287 -24.40 -4.85 -10.23
N GLY A 288 -25.74 -4.95 -10.23
CA GLY A 288 -26.57 -4.58 -11.39
C GLY A 288 -26.48 -3.08 -11.69
N THR A 289 -26.54 -2.24 -10.66
CA THR A 289 -26.39 -0.79 -10.81
C THR A 289 -24.98 -0.42 -11.31
N TRP A 290 -23.93 -1.10 -10.82
CA TRP A 290 -22.59 -0.89 -11.36
C TRP A 290 -22.50 -1.25 -12.84
N ALA A 291 -23.09 -2.36 -13.26
CA ALA A 291 -23.11 -2.73 -14.68
C ALA A 291 -23.82 -1.67 -15.56
N GLU A 292 -24.90 -1.04 -15.06
CA GLU A 292 -25.53 0.10 -15.74
C GLU A 292 -24.59 1.31 -15.84
N VAL A 293 -23.90 1.68 -14.75
CA VAL A 293 -22.92 2.76 -14.75
C VAL A 293 -21.79 2.49 -15.73
N VAL A 294 -21.26 1.27 -15.76
CA VAL A 294 -20.23 0.85 -16.72
C VAL A 294 -20.70 1.03 -18.16
N ALA A 295 -21.91 0.58 -18.47
CA ALA A 295 -22.47 0.68 -19.82
C ALA A 295 -22.75 2.14 -20.24
N GLU A 296 -23.30 2.96 -19.34
CA GLU A 296 -23.64 4.37 -19.58
C GLU A 296 -22.39 5.21 -19.83
N HIS A 297 -21.33 5.02 -19.06
CA HIS A 297 -20.09 5.82 -19.13
C HIS A 297 -18.96 5.18 -19.94
N GLY A 298 -19.16 3.96 -20.47
CA GLY A 298 -18.15 3.24 -21.25
C GLY A 298 -16.89 2.96 -20.44
N LEU A 299 -17.06 2.56 -19.17
CA LEU A 299 -15.94 2.28 -18.26
C LEU A 299 -15.19 1.01 -18.70
N VAL A 300 -13.89 0.95 -18.39
CA VAL A 300 -13.01 -0.14 -18.86
C VAL A 300 -12.99 -1.34 -17.92
N GLU A 301 -13.46 -1.20 -16.66
CA GLU A 301 -13.52 -2.30 -15.69
C GLU A 301 -14.96 -2.54 -15.22
N ALA A 302 -15.50 -3.67 -15.64
CA ALA A 302 -16.88 -4.05 -15.32
C ALA A 302 -17.00 -4.84 -14.01
N ASP A 303 -15.93 -5.50 -13.58
CA ASP A 303 -15.94 -6.29 -12.36
C ASP A 303 -15.79 -5.38 -11.14
N LEU A 304 -16.90 -5.17 -10.43
CA LEU A 304 -16.96 -4.35 -9.22
C LEU A 304 -15.94 -4.78 -8.17
N SER A 305 -15.70 -6.09 -8.03
CA SER A 305 -14.76 -6.64 -7.04
C SER A 305 -13.30 -6.26 -7.30
N ARG A 306 -12.99 -5.79 -8.51
CA ARG A 306 -11.65 -5.35 -8.89
C ARG A 306 -11.39 -3.87 -8.63
N VAL A 307 -12.44 -3.07 -8.40
CA VAL A 307 -12.34 -1.61 -8.19
C VAL A 307 -12.80 -1.16 -6.82
N ALA A 308 -13.58 -1.98 -6.09
CA ALA A 308 -14.07 -1.66 -4.76
C ALA A 308 -13.94 -2.86 -3.80
N SER A 309 -13.69 -2.56 -2.53
CA SER A 309 -13.68 -3.53 -1.44
C SER A 309 -14.34 -2.90 -0.22
N TRP A 310 -15.62 -3.23 -0.05
CA TRP A 310 -16.42 -2.67 1.03
C TRP A 310 -15.85 -3.04 2.40
N TRP A 311 -15.63 -4.34 2.64
CA TRP A 311 -15.11 -4.87 3.90
C TRP A 311 -13.76 -4.25 4.31
N HIS A 312 -12.87 -3.97 3.35
CA HIS A 312 -11.56 -3.40 3.64
C HIS A 312 -11.69 -1.94 4.11
N THR A 313 -12.51 -1.15 3.40
CA THR A 313 -12.76 0.23 3.76
C THR A 313 -13.53 0.33 5.08
N ASP A 314 -14.50 -0.56 5.31
CA ASP A 314 -15.21 -0.68 6.59
C ASP A 314 -14.27 -1.05 7.73
N GLY A 315 -13.31 -1.96 7.50
CA GLY A 315 -12.30 -2.33 8.47
C GLY A 315 -11.38 -1.17 8.86
N ASP A 316 -11.05 -0.29 7.91
CA ASP A 316 -10.23 0.89 8.17
C ASP A 316 -11.03 2.02 8.86
N LEU A 317 -12.21 2.34 8.35
CA LEU A 317 -13.03 3.43 8.87
C LEU A 317 -13.84 3.06 10.11
N GLY A 318 -14.02 1.77 10.38
CA GLY A 318 -14.77 1.28 11.55
C GLY A 318 -13.93 1.14 12.83
N ARG A 319 -12.63 1.44 12.79
CA ARG A 319 -11.76 1.36 13.98
C ARG A 319 -12.20 2.33 15.07
N ASP A 320 -12.17 1.89 16.33
CA ASP A 320 -12.48 2.71 17.51
C ASP A 320 -11.23 3.31 18.16
N ILE A 321 -10.23 3.65 17.35
CA ILE A 321 -8.96 4.24 17.77
C ILE A 321 -8.58 5.43 16.90
N GLU A 322 -7.90 6.41 17.48
CA GLU A 322 -7.12 7.38 16.71
C GLU A 322 -5.87 6.68 16.14
N VAL A 323 -5.44 7.09 14.96
CA VAL A 323 -4.21 6.57 14.34
C VAL A 323 -3.40 7.74 13.84
N VAL A 324 -2.33 8.04 14.56
CA VAL A 324 -1.37 9.12 14.25
C VAL A 324 0.04 8.55 14.33
N THR A 325 0.87 8.89 13.36
CA THR A 325 2.19 8.31 13.17
C THR A 325 3.26 9.41 13.18
N ASP A 326 4.29 9.25 13.99
CA ASP A 326 5.44 10.17 13.99
C ASP A 326 6.36 9.90 12.78
N MET A 327 6.77 10.98 12.12
CA MET A 327 7.67 10.96 10.95
C MET A 327 9.04 11.59 11.26
N SER A 328 9.35 11.86 12.52
CA SER A 328 10.55 12.62 12.92
C SER A 328 11.83 11.90 12.53
N LYS A 329 11.89 10.58 12.66
CA LYS A 329 13.09 9.79 12.36
C LYS A 329 13.53 9.94 10.91
N SER A 330 12.65 9.70 9.95
CA SER A 330 12.98 9.81 8.52
C SER A 330 13.30 11.26 8.11
N ARG A 331 12.61 12.25 8.70
CA ARG A 331 12.88 13.68 8.45
C ARG A 331 14.26 14.11 8.97
N LEU A 332 14.64 13.68 10.17
CA LEU A 332 15.97 13.95 10.73
C LEU A 332 17.08 13.24 9.93
N ALA A 333 16.79 12.08 9.36
CA ALA A 333 17.67 11.34 8.45
C ALA A 333 17.78 11.97 7.04
N GLY A 334 16.93 12.98 6.73
CA GLY A 334 17.00 13.73 5.48
C GLY A 334 15.88 13.46 4.47
N PHE A 335 14.93 12.57 4.77
CA PHE A 335 13.72 12.41 3.95
C PHE A 335 12.70 13.48 4.32
N THR A 336 12.48 14.46 3.43
CA THR A 336 11.58 15.60 3.67
C THR A 336 10.30 15.54 2.83
N GLY A 337 10.02 14.39 2.22
CA GLY A 337 8.82 14.18 1.41
C GLY A 337 7.54 14.49 2.20
N TYR A 338 6.57 15.07 1.52
CA TYR A 338 5.28 15.46 2.09
C TYR A 338 4.19 15.40 1.02
N ARG A 339 3.01 14.97 1.42
CA ARG A 339 1.78 15.06 0.61
C ARG A 339 0.66 15.62 1.48
N ARG A 340 -0.24 16.38 0.88
CA ARG A 340 -1.51 16.70 1.53
C ARG A 340 -2.51 15.61 1.20
N THR A 341 -3.07 14.96 2.19
CA THR A 341 -3.93 13.78 1.99
C THR A 341 -5.14 14.08 1.11
N LEU A 342 -5.75 15.25 1.24
CA LEU A 342 -6.85 15.65 0.35
C LEU A 342 -6.41 15.70 -1.13
N ASP A 343 -5.21 16.25 -1.40
CA ASP A 343 -4.70 16.37 -2.77
C ASP A 343 -4.34 14.99 -3.34
N ALA A 344 -3.85 14.08 -2.50
CA ALA A 344 -3.61 12.68 -2.88
C ALA A 344 -4.91 11.98 -3.31
N PHE A 345 -5.98 12.09 -2.51
CA PHE A 345 -7.28 11.54 -2.88
C PHE A 345 -7.81 12.12 -4.20
N THR A 346 -7.81 13.45 -4.32
CA THR A 346 -8.37 14.12 -5.51
C THR A 346 -7.60 13.77 -6.77
N ALA A 347 -6.27 13.69 -6.70
CA ALA A 347 -5.42 13.27 -7.82
C ALA A 347 -5.72 11.82 -8.25
N ILE A 348 -5.95 10.92 -7.29
CA ILE A 348 -6.34 9.53 -7.59
C ILE A 348 -7.72 9.51 -8.26
N PHE A 349 -8.70 10.25 -7.77
CA PHE A 349 -10.04 10.32 -8.35
C PHE A 349 -10.00 10.85 -9.79
N ASP A 350 -9.24 11.91 -10.04
CA ASP A 350 -9.09 12.48 -11.37
C ASP A 350 -8.41 11.51 -12.34
N ARG A 351 -7.41 10.75 -11.87
CA ARG A 351 -6.78 9.70 -12.65
C ARG A 351 -7.73 8.55 -12.97
N LEU A 352 -8.51 8.08 -11.98
CA LEU A 352 -9.52 7.02 -12.20
C LEU A 352 -10.56 7.44 -13.23
N ARG A 353 -10.98 8.72 -13.24
CA ARG A 353 -11.87 9.28 -14.27
C ARG A 353 -11.18 9.35 -15.63
N ALA A 354 -9.98 9.87 -15.71
CA ALA A 354 -9.22 9.99 -16.96
C ALA A 354 -9.00 8.62 -17.63
N GLU A 355 -8.78 7.59 -16.84
CA GLU A 355 -8.62 6.20 -17.31
C GLU A 355 -9.95 5.46 -17.49
N ARG A 356 -11.08 6.13 -17.27
CA ARG A 356 -12.45 5.56 -17.37
C ARG A 356 -12.65 4.32 -16.47
N ILE A 357 -12.09 4.35 -15.27
CA ILE A 357 -12.36 3.36 -14.22
C ILE A 357 -13.62 3.74 -13.46
N VAL A 358 -13.84 5.04 -13.25
CA VAL A 358 -15.07 5.62 -12.67
C VAL A 358 -15.57 6.76 -13.57
N PRO A 359 -16.85 7.17 -13.45
CA PRO A 359 -17.42 8.30 -14.22
C PRO A 359 -16.78 9.64 -13.96
#